data_feced4633adf05e34d066190ac9da497
#
_entry.id   feced4633adf05e34d066190ac9da497
#
_cell.length_a   1.000
_cell.length_b   1.000
_cell.length_c   1.000
_cell.angle_alpha   90.00
_cell.angle_beta   90.00
_cell.angle_gamma   90.00
#
_symmetry.space_group_name_H-M   'P 1'
#
loop_
_entity.id
_entity.type
_entity.pdbx_description
1 polymer ?
#
loop_
_entity_poly.entity_id
_entity_poly.type
_entity_poly.pdbx_seq_one_letter_code
_entity_poly.pdbx_strand_id
1 'polypeptide(L)'
;MRSRSEKRNRYSDDNKLNYTKVLAVIIAIIVVIVFVMAIRQLLTMDIIPKKGNEYFALYEQDKWGVIDNRGNVVIVPSYAEMIIIPNQKHDIFICTYEINNKTGEYKSKVLNKKNKEIFQEYEQVEALENYDKAQNIWYEEDILKVKQNGKYGLINFKGTKIAECEYDKIYTLKGIEGSIIVEKDGKLGLLDNTGRKIIDTEYKEILGIGTKSDEGYITVDEQGKYGVISYTKEQILQNKYEYIEPIYGKDLFVIKDKNQQQLINANGEIILDSG
;
A
#
# COMPACT_ATOMS: atom_id res chain seq x y z
N MET A 1 19.28 -78.82 -56.95
CA MET A 1 19.08 -77.39 -57.32
C MET A 1 18.01 -76.81 -56.39
N ARG A 2 18.39 -76.14 -55.35
CA ARG A 2 17.45 -75.43 -54.46
C ARG A 2 17.42 -73.96 -54.80
N SER A 3 16.25 -73.45 -55.07
CA SER A 3 15.90 -72.14 -55.61
C SER A 3 16.40 -71.01 -54.73
N ARG A 4 16.99 -70.03 -55.39
CA ARG A 4 17.64 -68.80 -54.86
C ARG A 4 16.60 -67.66 -54.61
N SER A 5 15.35 -67.97 -54.40
CA SER A 5 14.24 -66.98 -54.32
C SER A 5 13.72 -66.65 -52.95
N GLU A 6 14.18 -67.29 -51.84
CA GLU A 6 13.65 -67.09 -50.50
C GLU A 6 14.44 -66.11 -49.63
N LYS A 7 15.44 -65.40 -50.15
CA LYS A 7 16.28 -64.50 -49.35
C LYS A 7 16.00 -63.01 -49.59
N ARG A 8 14.93 -62.63 -50.29
CA ARG A 8 14.72 -61.21 -50.66
C ARG A 8 13.57 -60.50 -49.94
N ASN A 9 12.85 -61.09 -48.99
CA ASN A 9 11.69 -60.49 -48.34
C ASN A 9 11.84 -60.24 -46.83
N ARG A 10 13.07 -60.07 -46.30
CA ARG A 10 13.29 -59.79 -44.91
C ARG A 10 13.77 -58.37 -44.57
N TYR A 11 13.80 -57.46 -45.51
CA TYR A 11 14.39 -56.13 -45.31
C TYR A 11 13.48 -54.97 -45.72
N SER A 12 12.17 -55.10 -45.71
CA SER A 12 11.28 -54.01 -46.12
C SER A 12 10.16 -53.60 -45.17
N ASP A 13 10.15 -54.11 -43.94
CA ASP A 13 9.01 -53.83 -43.04
C ASP A 13 9.36 -53.11 -41.70
N ASP A 14 10.65 -52.77 -41.48
CA ASP A 14 11.08 -52.18 -40.22
C ASP A 14 11.10 -50.64 -40.20
N ASN A 15 10.63 -49.93 -41.26
CA ASN A 15 10.65 -48.50 -41.34
C ASN A 15 9.27 -47.83 -41.36
N LYS A 16 8.22 -48.54 -40.96
CA LYS A 16 6.94 -47.86 -40.73
C LYS A 16 6.96 -47.18 -39.35
N LEU A 17 6.93 -45.85 -39.39
CA LEU A 17 6.83 -45.02 -38.20
C LEU A 17 5.61 -45.52 -37.36
N ASN A 18 5.86 -46.00 -36.14
CA ASN A 18 4.80 -46.45 -35.26
C ASN A 18 4.11 -45.23 -34.67
N TYR A 19 3.07 -44.77 -35.37
CA TYR A 19 2.31 -43.52 -34.98
C TYR A 19 1.82 -43.56 -33.53
N THR A 20 1.52 -44.74 -32.98
CA THR A 20 1.11 -44.90 -31.58
C THR A 20 2.23 -44.57 -30.61
N LYS A 21 3.48 -44.98 -30.92
CA LYS A 21 4.67 -44.63 -30.12
C LYS A 21 5.01 -43.17 -30.25
N VAL A 22 4.91 -42.59 -31.47
CA VAL A 22 5.15 -41.15 -31.70
C VAL A 22 4.09 -40.33 -30.95
N LEU A 23 2.82 -40.71 -31.01
CA LEU A 23 1.76 -40.02 -30.28
C LEU A 23 1.97 -40.09 -28.76
N ALA A 24 2.39 -41.25 -28.24
CA ALA A 24 2.70 -41.44 -26.83
C ALA A 24 3.85 -40.49 -26.37
N VAL A 25 4.90 -40.34 -27.19
CA VAL A 25 6.02 -39.41 -26.91
C VAL A 25 5.54 -37.95 -26.93
N ILE A 26 4.70 -37.58 -27.90
CA ILE A 26 4.15 -36.23 -27.98
C ILE A 26 3.29 -35.91 -26.74
N ILE A 27 2.42 -36.84 -26.33
CA ILE A 27 1.61 -36.68 -25.11
C ILE A 27 2.50 -36.56 -23.87
N ALA A 28 3.54 -37.38 -23.74
CA ALA A 28 4.51 -37.26 -22.64
C ALA A 28 5.19 -35.90 -22.57
N ILE A 29 5.61 -35.35 -23.72
CA ILE A 29 6.20 -34.01 -23.82
C ILE A 29 5.21 -32.93 -23.41
N ILE A 30 3.96 -33.02 -23.88
CA ILE A 30 2.90 -32.06 -23.50
C ILE A 30 2.65 -32.09 -21.99
N VAL A 31 2.57 -33.28 -21.38
CA VAL A 31 2.40 -33.44 -19.93
C VAL A 31 3.56 -32.80 -19.16
N VAL A 32 4.80 -33.00 -19.61
CA VAL A 32 5.98 -32.37 -19.00
C VAL A 32 5.91 -30.84 -19.13
N ILE A 33 5.53 -30.31 -20.29
CA ILE A 33 5.40 -28.87 -20.51
C ILE A 33 4.32 -28.27 -19.59
N VAL A 34 3.15 -28.90 -19.50
CA VAL A 34 2.05 -28.48 -18.63
C VAL A 34 2.48 -28.52 -17.17
N PHE A 35 3.21 -29.58 -16.75
CA PHE A 35 3.75 -29.70 -15.40
C PHE A 35 4.75 -28.62 -15.06
N VAL A 36 5.68 -28.31 -16.00
CA VAL A 36 6.65 -27.20 -15.84
C VAL A 36 5.95 -25.86 -15.79
N MET A 37 4.91 -25.63 -16.61
CA MET A 37 4.09 -24.41 -16.54
C MET A 37 3.35 -24.31 -15.22
N ALA A 38 2.75 -25.39 -14.73
CA ALA A 38 2.08 -25.42 -13.41
C ALA A 38 3.05 -25.15 -12.26
N ILE A 39 4.26 -25.73 -12.29
CA ILE A 39 5.31 -25.42 -11.30
C ILE A 39 5.72 -23.97 -11.39
N ARG A 40 5.94 -23.42 -12.60
CA ARG A 40 6.24 -22.00 -12.77
C ARG A 40 5.14 -21.12 -12.23
N GLN A 41 3.88 -21.45 -12.47
CA GLN A 41 2.73 -20.72 -11.97
C GLN A 41 2.61 -20.82 -10.44
N LEU A 42 2.88 -21.98 -9.83
CA LEU A 42 2.96 -22.17 -8.38
C LEU A 42 4.12 -21.38 -7.75
N LEU A 43 5.28 -21.30 -8.44
CA LEU A 43 6.44 -20.52 -7.99
C LEU A 43 6.25 -19.00 -8.17
N THR A 44 5.35 -18.58 -9.07
CA THR A 44 4.98 -17.17 -9.27
C THR A 44 3.74 -16.76 -8.48
N MET A 45 2.92 -17.70 -8.02
CA MET A 45 1.92 -17.45 -7.00
C MET A 45 2.65 -17.34 -5.65
N ASP A 46 2.43 -16.23 -4.93
CA ASP A 46 2.96 -15.96 -3.58
C ASP A 46 2.48 -16.95 -2.50
N ILE A 47 2.26 -18.24 -2.85
CA ILE A 47 1.88 -19.31 -1.93
C ILE A 47 3.08 -19.81 -1.12
N ILE A 48 4.30 -19.65 -1.65
CA ILE A 48 5.52 -19.77 -0.85
C ILE A 48 5.88 -18.35 -0.46
N PRO A 49 5.81 -17.97 0.82
CA PRO A 49 6.28 -16.65 1.22
C PRO A 49 7.71 -16.55 0.70
N LYS A 50 7.93 -15.68 -0.30
CA LYS A 50 9.30 -15.27 -0.65
C LYS A 50 9.88 -14.85 0.67
N LYS A 51 10.91 -15.56 1.14
CA LYS A 51 11.69 -15.18 2.31
C LYS A 51 12.29 -13.82 1.96
N GLY A 52 11.48 -12.75 2.23
CA GLY A 52 11.85 -11.39 1.90
C GLY A 52 13.13 -11.04 2.62
N ASN A 53 13.94 -10.19 2.04
CA ASN A 53 15.01 -9.57 2.78
C ASN A 53 14.35 -8.81 3.94
N GLU A 54 14.66 -9.20 5.17
CA GLU A 54 14.25 -8.46 6.35
C GLU A 54 15.44 -7.60 6.75
N TYR A 55 15.17 -6.33 6.98
CA TYR A 55 16.18 -5.35 7.38
C TYR A 55 15.86 -4.83 8.76
N PHE A 56 16.91 -4.55 9.52
CA PHE A 56 16.83 -4.07 10.89
C PHE A 56 17.75 -2.87 11.08
N ALA A 57 17.29 -1.89 11.85
CA ALA A 57 18.15 -0.79 12.28
C ALA A 57 19.26 -1.32 13.17
N LEU A 58 20.48 -0.88 12.91
CA LEU A 58 21.69 -1.18 13.70
C LEU A 58 22.14 0.08 14.41
N TYR A 59 22.39 0.00 15.73
CA TYR A 59 22.98 1.09 16.49
C TYR A 59 24.35 0.66 17.04
N GLU A 60 25.39 1.35 16.61
CA GLU A 60 26.77 1.08 17.01
C GLU A 60 27.57 2.38 17.07
N GLN A 61 28.36 2.57 18.12
CA GLN A 61 29.22 3.74 18.33
C GLN A 61 28.46 5.08 18.17
N ASP A 62 27.31 5.18 18.82
CA ASP A 62 26.41 6.35 18.77
C ASP A 62 25.92 6.72 17.35
N LYS A 63 25.89 5.75 16.43
CA LYS A 63 25.44 5.91 15.05
C LYS A 63 24.49 4.81 14.64
N TRP A 64 23.56 5.17 13.77
CA TRP A 64 22.60 4.27 13.17
C TRP A 64 23.03 3.80 11.78
N GLY A 65 22.80 2.54 11.51
CA GLY A 65 23.00 1.84 10.26
C GLY A 65 21.89 0.84 9.99
N VAL A 66 22.08 -0.07 9.06
CA VAL A 66 21.13 -1.14 8.70
C VAL A 66 21.87 -2.46 8.52
N ILE A 67 21.30 -3.53 9.05
CA ILE A 67 21.71 -4.92 8.80
C ILE A 67 20.59 -5.71 8.13
N ASP A 68 20.96 -6.77 7.41
CA ASP A 68 20.02 -7.76 6.92
C ASP A 68 19.76 -8.87 7.95
N ASN A 69 18.82 -9.78 7.64
CA ASN A 69 18.47 -10.92 8.50
C ASN A 69 19.56 -11.99 8.65
N ARG A 70 20.71 -11.82 7.98
CA ARG A 70 21.91 -12.67 8.09
C ARG A 70 22.99 -12.01 8.92
N GLY A 71 22.74 -10.78 9.40
CA GLY A 71 23.72 -9.97 10.13
C GLY A 71 24.74 -9.25 9.24
N ASN A 72 24.55 -9.22 7.92
CA ASN A 72 25.43 -8.43 7.05
C ASN A 72 25.07 -6.95 7.16
N VAL A 73 26.09 -6.10 7.26
CA VAL A 73 25.90 -4.65 7.26
C VAL A 73 25.53 -4.19 5.85
N VAL A 74 24.32 -3.61 5.73
CA VAL A 74 23.78 -3.02 4.49
C VAL A 74 24.14 -1.54 4.42
N ILE A 75 23.95 -0.81 5.53
CA ILE A 75 24.37 0.58 5.68
C ILE A 75 25.25 0.66 6.92
N VAL A 76 26.49 1.10 6.75
CA VAL A 76 27.43 1.27 7.85
C VAL A 76 26.88 2.32 8.82
N PRO A 77 26.94 2.09 10.15
CA PRO A 77 26.53 3.07 11.16
C PRO A 77 27.23 4.41 10.96
N SER A 78 26.48 5.43 10.53
CA SER A 78 27.01 6.76 10.21
C SER A 78 26.00 7.90 10.46
N TYR A 79 24.73 7.55 10.71
CA TYR A 79 23.66 8.54 10.91
C TYR A 79 23.42 8.79 12.39
N ALA A 80 23.16 10.05 12.75
CA ALA A 80 22.83 10.43 14.13
C ALA A 80 21.41 9.97 14.52
N GLU A 81 20.50 9.96 13.56
CA GLU A 81 19.12 9.55 13.75
C GLU A 81 18.86 8.13 13.23
N MET A 82 17.91 7.45 13.83
CA MET A 82 17.51 6.11 13.42
C MET A 82 17.05 6.11 11.96
N ILE A 83 17.58 5.19 11.16
CA ILE A 83 17.16 5.00 9.77
C ILE A 83 15.76 4.38 9.78
N ILE A 84 14.82 5.02 9.10
CA ILE A 84 13.46 4.52 8.96
C ILE A 84 13.42 3.47 7.85
N ILE A 85 12.89 2.29 8.17
CA ILE A 85 12.67 1.17 7.27
C ILE A 85 11.16 0.98 7.15
N PRO A 86 10.49 1.61 6.17
CA PRO A 86 9.03 1.61 6.07
C PRO A 86 8.45 0.20 5.91
N ASN A 87 9.18 -0.68 5.23
CA ASN A 87 8.83 -2.07 5.08
C ASN A 87 10.10 -2.92 5.02
N GLN A 88 10.23 -3.87 5.93
CA GLN A 88 11.42 -4.72 6.06
C GLN A 88 11.71 -5.61 4.85
N LYS A 89 10.75 -5.79 3.95
CA LYS A 89 10.89 -6.59 2.73
C LYS A 89 11.37 -5.78 1.52
N HIS A 90 11.46 -4.47 1.63
CA HIS A 90 11.85 -3.56 0.55
C HIS A 90 13.17 -2.86 0.84
N ASP A 91 13.92 -2.58 -0.22
CA ASP A 91 15.23 -1.92 -0.16
C ASP A 91 15.08 -0.39 -0.06
N ILE A 92 14.31 0.09 0.92
CA ILE A 92 14.02 1.52 1.15
C ILE A 92 14.50 1.88 2.55
N PHE A 93 15.52 2.74 2.63
CA PHE A 93 16.12 3.19 3.87
C PHE A 93 16.13 4.71 3.91
N ILE A 94 15.29 5.31 4.73
CA ILE A 94 15.14 6.77 4.83
C ILE A 94 16.09 7.25 5.92
N CYS A 95 17.09 8.04 5.52
CA CYS A 95 18.12 8.59 6.38
C CYS A 95 17.86 10.07 6.58
N THR A 96 17.69 10.49 7.85
CA THR A 96 17.54 11.89 8.24
C THR A 96 18.90 12.48 8.59
N TYR A 97 19.16 13.71 8.16
CA TYR A 97 20.40 14.43 8.40
C TYR A 97 20.17 15.94 8.41
N GLU A 98 21.20 16.72 8.80
CA GLU A 98 21.14 18.18 8.90
C GLU A 98 19.93 18.71 9.67
N ILE A 99 19.73 18.19 10.89
CA ILE A 99 18.59 18.56 11.72
C ILE A 99 18.87 19.89 12.40
N ASN A 100 17.97 20.85 12.18
CA ASN A 100 17.95 22.10 12.90
C ASN A 100 17.07 21.99 14.16
N ASN A 101 17.68 21.77 15.30
CA ASN A 101 16.96 21.59 16.57
C ASN A 101 16.14 22.80 17.02
N LYS A 102 16.34 23.99 16.41
CA LYS A 102 15.59 25.19 16.76
C LYS A 102 14.31 25.33 15.94
N THR A 103 14.36 24.97 14.65
CA THR A 103 13.22 25.09 13.71
C THR A 103 12.51 23.76 13.51
N GLY A 104 13.13 22.64 13.86
CA GLY A 104 12.64 21.28 13.56
C GLY A 104 12.84 20.89 12.08
N GLU A 105 13.49 21.74 11.29
CA GLU A 105 13.78 21.42 9.89
C GLU A 105 14.89 20.39 9.78
N TYR A 106 14.76 19.49 8.82
CA TYR A 106 15.74 18.46 8.53
C TYR A 106 15.74 18.13 7.04
N LYS A 107 16.80 17.46 6.60
CA LYS A 107 16.88 16.85 5.27
C LYS A 107 16.74 15.35 5.39
N SER A 108 16.20 14.73 4.37
CA SER A 108 16.17 13.27 4.25
C SER A 108 16.67 12.82 2.89
N LYS A 109 17.22 11.62 2.83
CA LYS A 109 17.55 10.93 1.60
C LYS A 109 17.20 9.46 1.72
N VAL A 110 16.96 8.82 0.60
CA VAL A 110 16.64 7.40 0.54
C VAL A 110 17.80 6.64 -0.05
N LEU A 111 18.24 5.61 0.67
CA LEU A 111 19.25 4.66 0.20
C LEU A 111 18.58 3.32 -0.13
N ASN A 112 19.13 2.63 -1.12
CA ASN A 112 18.79 1.23 -1.40
C ASN A 112 19.81 0.27 -0.77
N LYS A 113 19.62 -1.06 -0.90
CA LYS A 113 20.53 -2.08 -0.35
C LYS A 113 21.98 -2.04 -0.89
N LYS A 114 22.21 -1.32 -1.97
CA LYS A 114 23.56 -1.09 -2.51
C LYS A 114 24.19 0.20 -1.95
N ASN A 115 23.58 0.79 -0.94
CA ASN A 115 23.97 2.09 -0.36
C ASN A 115 23.99 3.23 -1.41
N LYS A 116 23.12 3.10 -2.43
CA LYS A 116 22.96 4.10 -3.49
C LYS A 116 21.74 4.94 -3.21
N GLU A 117 21.90 6.25 -3.28
CA GLU A 117 20.81 7.22 -3.15
C GLU A 117 19.85 7.12 -4.34
N ILE A 118 18.54 7.10 -4.03
CA ILE A 118 17.43 7.08 -4.96
C ILE A 118 16.46 8.22 -4.62
N PHE A 119 15.60 8.61 -5.57
CA PHE A 119 14.60 9.68 -5.42
C PHE A 119 15.23 11.07 -5.17
N GLN A 120 16.39 11.34 -5.76
CA GLN A 120 17.16 12.57 -5.59
C GLN A 120 16.47 13.81 -6.17
N GLU A 121 15.44 13.64 -6.97
CA GLU A 121 14.62 14.73 -7.54
C GLU A 121 13.73 15.42 -6.50
N TYR A 122 13.55 14.80 -5.31
CA TYR A 122 12.75 15.35 -4.23
C TYR A 122 13.60 16.01 -3.14
N GLU A 123 13.14 17.13 -2.61
CA GLU A 123 13.78 17.87 -1.50
C GLU A 123 13.75 17.06 -0.19
N GLN A 124 12.68 16.25 -0.02
CA GLN A 124 12.45 15.45 1.17
C GLN A 124 11.63 14.20 0.79
N VAL A 125 11.96 13.09 1.41
CA VAL A 125 11.21 11.81 1.27
C VAL A 125 10.97 11.26 2.67
N GLU A 126 9.73 10.92 2.98
CA GLU A 126 9.31 10.43 4.28
C GLU A 126 8.40 9.21 4.16
N ALA A 127 8.47 8.29 5.13
CA ALA A 127 7.44 7.29 5.32
C ALA A 127 6.18 7.94 5.89
N LEU A 128 5.01 7.42 5.52
CA LEU A 128 3.75 7.80 6.13
C LEU A 128 3.50 6.93 7.36
N GLU A 129 3.71 7.50 8.53
CA GLU A 129 3.45 6.86 9.81
C GLU A 129 1.98 6.94 10.19
N ASN A 130 1.43 5.85 10.70
CA ASN A 130 0.09 5.79 11.28
C ASN A 130 0.14 5.05 12.63
N TYR A 131 -0.89 5.18 13.44
CA TYR A 131 -0.96 4.54 14.76
C TYR A 131 -2.41 4.38 15.22
N ASP A 132 -2.66 3.29 15.95
CA ASP A 132 -3.96 3.00 16.52
C ASP A 132 -4.18 3.68 17.90
N LYS A 133 -5.34 3.43 18.49
CA LYS A 133 -5.67 3.94 19.84
C LYS A 133 -4.76 3.40 20.94
N ALA A 134 -4.13 2.23 20.71
CA ALA A 134 -3.18 1.60 21.64
C ALA A 134 -1.74 2.08 21.41
N GLN A 135 -1.52 3.02 20.50
CA GLN A 135 -0.21 3.55 20.07
C GLN A 135 0.69 2.52 19.37
N ASN A 136 0.10 1.48 18.78
CA ASN A 136 0.83 0.64 17.85
C ASN A 136 1.10 1.43 16.57
N ILE A 137 2.38 1.56 16.22
CA ILE A 137 2.84 2.33 15.08
C ILE A 137 3.04 1.40 13.89
N TRP A 138 2.62 1.83 12.70
CA TRP A 138 2.99 1.22 11.42
C TRP A 138 3.26 2.29 10.37
N TYR A 139 3.88 1.89 9.28
CA TYR A 139 4.01 2.72 8.08
C TYR A 139 3.06 2.23 7.00
N GLU A 140 2.44 3.18 6.29
CA GLU A 140 1.58 2.84 5.16
C GLU A 140 2.38 2.08 4.08
N GLU A 141 1.79 0.98 3.58
CA GLU A 141 2.48 0.10 2.64
C GLU A 141 2.59 0.71 1.24
N ASP A 142 3.78 0.52 0.62
CA ASP A 142 4.13 0.91 -0.75
C ASP A 142 3.86 2.38 -1.09
N ILE A 143 3.96 3.28 -0.09
CA ILE A 143 3.75 4.72 -0.29
C ILE A 143 4.75 5.55 0.50
N LEU A 144 5.26 6.61 -0.13
CA LEU A 144 6.14 7.59 0.47
C LEU A 144 5.59 9.00 0.20
N LYS A 145 5.69 9.85 1.20
CA LYS A 145 5.45 11.29 1.07
C LYS A 145 6.73 11.95 0.55
N VAL A 146 6.59 12.75 -0.49
CA VAL A 146 7.70 13.48 -1.10
C VAL A 146 7.42 14.97 -1.14
N LYS A 147 8.48 15.78 -1.09
CA LYS A 147 8.40 17.25 -1.21
C LYS A 147 9.15 17.71 -2.44
N GLN A 148 8.53 18.57 -3.24
CA GLN A 148 9.15 19.22 -4.39
C GLN A 148 8.54 20.62 -4.58
N ASN A 149 9.40 21.64 -4.78
CA ASN A 149 8.99 23.04 -4.88
C ASN A 149 8.12 23.51 -3.70
N GLY A 150 8.46 23.05 -2.49
CA GLY A 150 7.76 23.41 -1.26
C GLY A 150 6.39 22.76 -1.07
N LYS A 151 5.91 21.93 -2.01
CA LYS A 151 4.64 21.20 -1.94
C LYS A 151 4.87 19.71 -1.78
N TYR A 152 3.90 19.04 -1.17
CA TYR A 152 3.93 17.60 -0.93
C TYR A 152 3.14 16.82 -1.97
N GLY A 153 3.65 15.64 -2.30
CA GLY A 153 3.03 14.64 -3.16
C GLY A 153 3.29 13.22 -2.64
N LEU A 154 2.92 12.23 -3.42
CA LEU A 154 3.06 10.83 -3.07
C LEU A 154 3.69 10.04 -4.22
N ILE A 155 4.59 9.12 -3.87
CA ILE A 155 5.16 8.12 -4.77
C ILE A 155 5.05 6.73 -4.14
N ASN A 156 5.13 5.67 -4.95
CA ASN A 156 5.31 4.33 -4.43
C ASN A 156 6.81 4.01 -4.20
N PHE A 157 7.11 2.85 -3.63
CA PHE A 157 8.51 2.42 -3.38
C PHE A 157 9.35 2.23 -4.65
N LYS A 158 8.73 2.21 -5.84
CA LYS A 158 9.43 2.17 -7.14
C LYS A 158 9.70 3.56 -7.71
N GLY A 159 9.24 4.62 -7.04
CA GLY A 159 9.32 5.99 -7.50
C GLY A 159 8.21 6.38 -8.49
N THR A 160 7.20 5.52 -8.69
CA THR A 160 6.05 5.89 -9.52
C THR A 160 5.18 6.90 -8.77
N LYS A 161 4.86 8.00 -9.43
CA LYS A 161 4.02 9.06 -8.86
C LYS A 161 2.60 8.54 -8.61
N ILE A 162 2.10 8.74 -7.40
CA ILE A 162 0.75 8.43 -6.94
C ILE A 162 -0.08 9.70 -6.89
N ALA A 163 0.50 10.79 -6.37
CA ALA A 163 -0.12 12.12 -6.34
C ALA A 163 0.92 13.20 -6.63
N GLU A 164 0.51 14.23 -7.38
CA GLU A 164 1.37 15.37 -7.70
C GLU A 164 1.78 16.14 -6.44
N CYS A 165 2.96 16.80 -6.49
CA CYS A 165 3.41 17.69 -5.43
C CYS A 165 2.64 19.03 -5.51
N GLU A 166 1.41 19.02 -5.03
CA GLU A 166 0.50 20.19 -5.06
C GLU A 166 -0.12 20.51 -3.69
N TYR A 167 0.07 19.65 -2.70
CA TYR A 167 -0.55 19.78 -1.39
C TYR A 167 0.35 20.55 -0.41
N ASP A 168 -0.28 21.30 0.51
CA ASP A 168 0.40 22.02 1.59
C ASP A 168 0.86 21.08 2.69
N LYS A 169 0.05 20.02 2.97
CA LYS A 169 0.36 18.96 3.91
C LYS A 169 -0.20 17.63 3.43
N ILE A 170 0.49 16.56 3.81
CA ILE A 170 0.03 15.17 3.65
C ILE A 170 0.34 14.43 4.95
N TYR A 171 -0.66 13.75 5.50
CA TYR A 171 -0.53 12.91 6.68
C TYR A 171 -1.61 11.82 6.70
N THR A 172 -1.47 10.82 7.54
CA THR A 172 -2.42 9.70 7.64
C THR A 172 -3.64 10.08 8.45
N LEU A 173 -4.81 9.56 8.10
CA LEU A 173 -5.96 9.57 8.98
C LEU A 173 -5.72 8.55 10.09
N LYS A 174 -5.57 9.05 11.32
CA LYS A 174 -5.16 8.26 12.48
C LYS A 174 -6.00 7.01 12.68
N GLY A 175 -5.34 5.86 12.76
CA GLY A 175 -5.94 4.57 13.06
C GLY A 175 -6.67 3.92 11.90
N ILE A 176 -6.61 4.48 10.68
CA ILE A 176 -7.25 3.92 9.49
C ILE A 176 -6.22 3.74 8.39
N GLU A 177 -5.84 2.49 8.15
CA GLU A 177 -4.88 2.12 7.11
C GLU A 177 -5.38 2.54 5.72
N GLY A 178 -4.46 3.00 4.88
CA GLY A 178 -4.74 3.42 3.50
C GLY A 178 -5.62 4.66 3.38
N SER A 179 -5.75 5.46 4.44
CA SER A 179 -6.51 6.72 4.44
C SER A 179 -5.57 7.90 4.68
N ILE A 180 -5.34 8.67 3.62
CA ILE A 180 -4.32 9.73 3.60
C ILE A 180 -5.01 11.09 3.46
N ILE A 181 -4.87 11.92 4.49
CA ILE A 181 -5.34 13.30 4.48
C ILE A 181 -4.39 14.15 3.65
N VAL A 182 -4.96 14.95 2.77
CA VAL A 182 -4.27 16.00 2.01
C VAL A 182 -4.88 17.35 2.33
N GLU A 183 -4.02 18.34 2.55
CA GLU A 183 -4.43 19.74 2.77
C GLU A 183 -4.01 20.59 1.57
N LYS A 184 -4.93 21.38 1.05
CA LYS A 184 -4.66 22.37 0.01
C LYS A 184 -5.49 23.62 0.26
N ASP A 185 -4.80 24.77 0.31
CA ASP A 185 -5.44 26.07 0.57
C ASP A 185 -6.26 26.08 1.87
N GLY A 186 -5.75 25.38 2.91
CA GLY A 186 -6.38 25.27 4.23
C GLY A 186 -7.56 24.29 4.32
N LYS A 187 -7.90 23.59 3.24
CA LYS A 187 -8.99 22.62 3.17
C LYS A 187 -8.46 21.20 3.09
N LEU A 188 -9.17 20.29 3.71
CA LEU A 188 -8.82 18.88 3.77
C LEU A 188 -9.58 18.08 2.72
N GLY A 189 -8.87 17.12 2.16
CA GLY A 189 -9.38 16.04 1.32
C GLY A 189 -8.80 14.71 1.76
N LEU A 190 -9.22 13.62 1.12
CA LEU A 190 -8.77 12.28 1.42
C LEU A 190 -8.40 11.52 0.16
N LEU A 191 -7.23 10.91 0.16
CA LEU A 191 -6.79 9.93 -0.84
C LEU A 191 -6.72 8.54 -0.21
N ASP A 192 -6.86 7.50 -1.03
CA ASP A 192 -6.41 6.17 -0.66
C ASP A 192 -4.92 5.96 -1.01
N ASN A 193 -4.36 4.81 -0.63
CA ASN A 193 -2.96 4.46 -0.88
C ASN A 193 -2.60 4.29 -2.37
N THR A 194 -3.58 4.28 -3.27
CA THR A 194 -3.37 4.29 -4.73
C THR A 194 -3.37 5.70 -5.33
N GLY A 195 -3.66 6.72 -4.51
CA GLY A 195 -3.83 8.11 -4.93
C GLY A 195 -5.23 8.43 -5.45
N ARG A 196 -6.17 7.48 -5.36
CA ARG A 196 -7.56 7.74 -5.72
C ARG A 196 -8.16 8.72 -4.71
N LYS A 197 -8.71 9.81 -5.23
CA LYS A 197 -9.37 10.82 -4.42
C LYS A 197 -10.72 10.29 -3.92
N ILE A 198 -10.84 10.09 -2.61
CA ILE A 198 -12.07 9.67 -1.92
C ILE A 198 -12.90 10.89 -1.57
N ILE A 199 -12.27 11.93 -1.02
CA ILE A 199 -12.91 13.19 -0.62
C ILE A 199 -12.12 14.32 -1.26
N ASP A 200 -12.82 15.23 -1.92
CA ASP A 200 -12.20 16.42 -2.49
C ASP A 200 -11.75 17.40 -1.40
N THR A 201 -10.76 18.27 -1.70
CA THR A 201 -10.21 19.24 -0.75
C THR A 201 -11.19 20.40 -0.50
N GLU A 202 -12.24 20.14 0.26
CA GLU A 202 -13.36 21.06 0.49
C GLU A 202 -13.72 21.22 1.97
N TYR A 203 -13.24 20.32 2.81
CA TYR A 203 -13.70 20.19 4.21
C TYR A 203 -12.72 20.82 5.19
N LYS A 204 -13.27 21.22 6.34
CA LYS A 204 -12.52 21.72 7.48
C LYS A 204 -11.95 20.58 8.32
N GLU A 205 -12.67 19.48 8.40
CA GLU A 205 -12.27 18.30 9.17
C GLU A 205 -12.78 17.02 8.52
N ILE A 206 -11.99 15.94 8.64
CA ILE A 206 -12.34 14.59 8.19
C ILE A 206 -11.99 13.62 9.31
N LEU A 207 -12.95 12.79 9.71
CA LEU A 207 -12.82 11.78 10.76
C LEU A 207 -13.22 10.42 10.22
N GLY A 208 -12.63 9.34 10.73
CA GLY A 208 -13.08 7.99 10.41
C GLY A 208 -14.32 7.60 11.22
N ILE A 209 -15.22 6.84 10.61
CA ILE A 209 -16.37 6.27 11.32
C ILE A 209 -15.91 5.16 12.27
N GLY A 210 -15.03 4.28 11.81
CA GLY A 210 -14.52 3.15 12.58
C GLY A 210 -12.99 3.05 12.50
N THR A 211 -12.49 1.82 12.29
CA THR A 211 -11.06 1.52 12.20
C THR A 211 -10.63 1.10 10.80
N LYS A 212 -11.57 1.01 9.86
CA LYS A 212 -11.32 0.60 8.47
C LYS A 212 -11.84 1.64 7.50
N SER A 213 -11.17 1.79 6.38
CA SER A 213 -11.53 2.75 5.33
C SER A 213 -12.91 2.49 4.71
N ASP A 214 -13.33 1.22 4.61
CA ASP A 214 -14.62 0.82 4.02
C ASP A 214 -15.84 1.15 4.91
N GLU A 215 -15.61 1.51 6.18
CA GLU A 215 -16.65 1.99 7.09
C GLU A 215 -17.08 3.44 6.78
N GLY A 216 -16.29 4.20 6.03
CA GLY A 216 -16.57 5.57 5.61
C GLY A 216 -16.03 6.63 6.55
N TYR A 217 -16.43 7.89 6.29
CA TYR A 217 -15.85 9.07 6.90
C TYR A 217 -16.92 10.10 7.29
N ILE A 218 -16.70 10.74 8.41
CA ILE A 218 -17.43 11.95 8.80
C ILE A 218 -16.68 13.15 8.23
N THR A 219 -17.41 14.08 7.62
CA THR A 219 -16.86 15.33 7.10
C THR A 219 -17.49 16.51 7.85
N VAL A 220 -16.68 17.54 8.09
CA VAL A 220 -17.15 18.82 8.64
C VAL A 220 -16.86 19.91 7.62
N ASP A 221 -17.90 20.63 7.21
CA ASP A 221 -17.76 21.72 6.26
C ASP A 221 -17.27 23.04 6.89
N GLU A 222 -17.09 24.08 6.08
CA GLU A 222 -16.65 25.42 6.53
C GLU A 222 -17.62 26.06 7.53
N GLN A 223 -18.89 25.70 7.51
CA GLN A 223 -19.93 26.18 8.43
C GLN A 223 -19.96 25.37 9.72
N GLY A 224 -19.09 24.35 9.87
CA GLY A 224 -19.05 23.46 11.01
C GLY A 224 -20.18 22.42 11.03
N LYS A 225 -20.77 22.14 9.86
CA LYS A 225 -21.82 21.13 9.72
C LYS A 225 -21.24 19.76 9.35
N TYR A 226 -21.76 18.75 10.02
CA TYR A 226 -21.35 17.36 9.88
C TYR A 226 -22.13 16.64 8.79
N GLY A 227 -21.45 15.81 8.03
CA GLY A 227 -21.98 14.90 7.02
C GLY A 227 -21.23 13.57 7.04
N VAL A 228 -21.65 12.64 6.21
CA VAL A 228 -21.02 11.31 6.08
C VAL A 228 -20.81 10.98 4.60
N ILE A 229 -19.60 10.55 4.27
CA ILE A 229 -19.21 10.10 2.93
C ILE A 229 -18.69 8.66 3.01
N SER A 230 -19.12 7.79 2.08
CA SER A 230 -18.62 6.42 1.95
C SER A 230 -17.23 6.38 1.33
N TYR A 231 -16.55 5.24 1.47
CA TYR A 231 -15.29 4.96 0.76
C TYR A 231 -15.44 4.97 -0.77
N THR A 232 -16.65 4.76 -1.27
CA THR A 232 -16.96 4.81 -2.71
C THR A 232 -17.37 6.21 -3.20
N LYS A 233 -17.17 7.26 -2.37
CA LYS A 233 -17.53 8.67 -2.62
C LYS A 233 -19.02 8.97 -2.62
N GLU A 234 -19.84 8.09 -2.12
CA GLU A 234 -21.27 8.32 -2.00
C GLU A 234 -21.55 9.18 -0.77
N GLN A 235 -22.32 10.24 -0.93
CA GLN A 235 -22.80 11.06 0.16
C GLN A 235 -23.91 10.32 0.90
N ILE A 236 -23.57 9.74 2.05
CA ILE A 236 -24.51 9.01 2.92
C ILE A 236 -25.42 10.01 3.65
N LEU A 237 -24.81 10.97 4.35
CA LEU A 237 -25.51 12.06 5.02
C LEU A 237 -24.92 13.40 4.59
N GLN A 238 -25.76 14.32 4.16
CA GLN A 238 -25.34 15.67 3.77
C GLN A 238 -24.83 16.48 4.96
N ASN A 239 -23.92 17.41 4.73
CA ASN A 239 -23.40 18.33 5.73
C ASN A 239 -24.48 19.36 6.13
N LYS A 240 -25.29 19.02 7.14
CA LYS A 240 -26.35 19.87 7.68
C LYS A 240 -26.52 19.75 9.19
N TYR A 241 -26.00 18.70 9.79
CA TYR A 241 -26.16 18.41 11.21
C TYR A 241 -25.14 19.18 12.06
N GLU A 242 -25.49 19.52 13.29
CA GLU A 242 -24.57 20.16 14.25
C GLU A 242 -23.52 19.17 14.79
N TYR A 243 -23.88 17.90 14.80
CA TYR A 243 -22.99 16.82 15.25
C TYR A 243 -23.48 15.46 14.74
N ILE A 244 -22.55 14.56 14.44
CA ILE A 244 -22.82 13.17 14.08
C ILE A 244 -21.89 12.28 14.90
N GLU A 245 -22.47 11.25 15.54
CA GLU A 245 -21.73 10.19 16.20
C GLU A 245 -22.13 8.82 15.64
N PRO A 246 -21.20 8.05 15.11
CA PRO A 246 -21.50 6.69 14.63
C PRO A 246 -21.70 5.75 15.83
N ILE A 247 -22.81 5.01 15.81
CA ILE A 247 -23.12 4.02 16.84
C ILE A 247 -22.79 2.61 16.35
N TYR A 248 -23.11 2.33 15.09
CA TYR A 248 -22.83 1.04 14.47
C TYR A 248 -22.35 1.23 13.03
N GLY A 249 -21.03 1.35 12.87
CA GLY A 249 -20.40 1.56 11.58
C GLY A 249 -21.04 2.68 10.79
N LYS A 250 -21.30 2.44 9.50
CA LYS A 250 -21.94 3.39 8.57
C LYS A 250 -23.48 3.32 8.53
N ASP A 251 -24.09 2.47 9.36
CA ASP A 251 -25.51 2.14 9.23
C ASP A 251 -26.39 2.85 10.24
N LEU A 252 -25.81 3.31 11.38
CA LEU A 252 -26.57 3.90 12.48
C LEU A 252 -25.80 5.04 13.13
N PHE A 253 -26.46 6.21 13.22
CA PHE A 253 -25.86 7.44 13.74
C PHE A 253 -26.76 8.13 14.77
N VAL A 254 -26.15 8.65 15.83
CA VAL A 254 -26.77 9.69 16.60
C VAL A 254 -26.43 11.04 15.98
N ILE A 255 -27.46 11.81 15.66
CA ILE A 255 -27.31 13.18 15.18
C ILE A 255 -27.79 14.17 16.25
N LYS A 256 -27.21 15.36 16.21
CA LYS A 256 -27.71 16.51 16.94
C LYS A 256 -28.03 17.62 15.94
N ASP A 257 -29.25 18.14 16.03
CA ASP A 257 -29.68 19.31 15.28
C ASP A 257 -30.64 20.14 16.16
N LYS A 258 -30.42 21.46 16.28
CA LYS A 258 -31.27 22.40 17.00
C LYS A 258 -31.70 21.95 18.40
N ASN A 259 -30.76 21.40 19.20
CA ASN A 259 -30.98 20.86 20.56
C ASN A 259 -31.78 19.55 20.64
N GLN A 260 -32.13 18.93 19.52
CA GLN A 260 -32.71 17.59 19.49
C GLN A 260 -31.64 16.55 19.15
N GLN A 261 -31.70 15.43 19.87
CA GLN A 261 -30.93 14.24 19.52
C GLN A 261 -31.84 13.21 18.87
N GLN A 262 -31.39 12.64 17.78
CA GLN A 262 -32.14 11.64 17.04
C GLN A 262 -31.19 10.48 16.65
N LEU A 263 -31.71 9.27 16.66
CA LEU A 263 -31.07 8.11 16.08
C LEU A 263 -31.57 7.97 14.65
N ILE A 264 -30.67 7.98 13.70
CA ILE A 264 -30.98 7.85 12.28
C ILE A 264 -30.21 6.70 11.62
N ASN A 265 -30.76 6.13 10.58
CA ASN A 265 -30.04 5.19 9.72
C ASN A 265 -29.24 5.92 8.60
N ALA A 266 -28.54 5.14 7.78
CA ALA A 266 -27.75 5.65 6.66
C ALA A 266 -28.59 6.37 5.58
N ASN A 267 -29.92 6.15 5.54
CA ASN A 267 -30.81 6.87 4.62
C ASN A 267 -31.30 8.21 5.21
N GLY A 268 -30.90 8.53 6.44
CA GLY A 268 -31.38 9.70 7.16
C GLY A 268 -32.79 9.56 7.74
N GLU A 269 -33.31 8.33 7.81
CA GLU A 269 -34.60 8.02 8.42
C GLU A 269 -34.48 7.97 9.93
N ILE A 270 -35.37 8.67 10.64
CA ILE A 270 -35.39 8.71 12.10
C ILE A 270 -35.87 7.36 12.61
N ILE A 271 -35.05 6.70 13.44
CA ILE A 271 -35.35 5.45 14.13
C ILE A 271 -35.88 5.73 15.52
N LEU A 272 -35.29 6.71 16.20
CA LEU A 272 -35.69 7.15 17.53
C LEU A 272 -35.50 8.66 17.65
N ASP A 273 -36.53 9.33 18.16
CA ASP A 273 -36.49 10.76 18.51
C ASP A 273 -36.50 10.88 20.04
N SER A 274 -35.52 11.60 20.57
CA SER A 274 -35.46 11.85 22.03
C SER A 274 -36.17 13.14 22.43
N GLY A 275 -37.21 13.53 21.67
CA GLY A 275 -38.14 14.62 21.88
C GLY A 275 -37.84 15.70 22.86
#